data_93e2b5e8bc17d8c0de870e925bad32b2
#
_entry.id   93e2b5e8bc17d8c0de870e925bad32b2
#
_cell.length_a   1.000
_cell.length_b   1.000
_cell.length_c   1.000
_cell.angle_alpha   90.00
_cell.angle_beta   90.00
_cell.angle_gamma   90.00
#
_symmetry.space_group_name_H-M   'P 1'
#
loop_
_entity.id
_entity.type
_entity.pdbx_description
1 polymer ?
#
loop_
_entity_poly.entity_id
_entity_poly.type
_entity_poly.pdbx_seq_one_letter_code
_entity_poly.pdbx_strand_id
1 'polypeptide(L)'
;RVGLAQAVLGDPETIILDEPTVGLDPRQMIEMRELIRSLKKDHTVILSSHILSEVSAVCDQILIISKGELVASDTPDGLQAKLKGAGELELCVKGTAAQLKTLLSNLDGVESFTTTEAEDGTVLAQVSEKADCDIREPLFYELAENRMPLLGMEKKTGSLEDIFLQLTDKPEEETKQ
;
A
#
# COMPACT_ATOMS: atom_id res chain seq x y z
N ARG A 1 23.64 4.23 -15.29
CA ARG A 1 23.80 3.14 -16.29
C ARG A 1 25.24 2.61 -16.35
N VAL A 2 26.26 3.47 -16.29
CA VAL A 2 27.68 3.03 -16.28
C VAL A 2 28.00 2.21 -15.03
N GLY A 3 27.58 2.66 -13.85
CA GLY A 3 27.78 1.94 -12.59
C GLY A 3 27.15 0.55 -12.59
N LEU A 4 25.95 0.39 -13.16
CA LEU A 4 25.30 -0.91 -13.29
C LEU A 4 26.08 -1.85 -14.25
N ALA A 5 26.53 -1.34 -15.40
CA ALA A 5 27.39 -2.11 -16.31
C ALA A 5 28.68 -2.58 -15.60
N GLN A 6 29.21 -1.74 -14.73
CA GLN A 6 30.38 -2.04 -13.92
C GLN A 6 30.09 -3.12 -12.85
N ALA A 7 28.90 -3.07 -12.23
CA ALA A 7 28.49 -4.05 -11.21
C ALA A 7 28.28 -5.47 -11.78
N VAL A 8 27.92 -5.59 -13.04
CA VAL A 8 27.69 -6.88 -13.73
C VAL A 8 28.99 -7.45 -14.33
N LEU A 9 30.05 -6.63 -14.44
CA LEU A 9 31.33 -7.06 -15.00
C LEU A 9 31.94 -8.17 -14.15
N GLY A 10 32.26 -9.30 -14.77
CA GLY A 10 32.84 -10.44 -14.08
C GLY A 10 31.84 -11.46 -13.55
N ASP A 11 30.54 -11.29 -13.88
CA ASP A 11 29.50 -12.27 -13.55
C ASP A 11 29.44 -12.62 -12.05
N PRO A 12 29.28 -11.62 -11.15
CA PRO A 12 29.32 -11.85 -9.71
C PRO A 12 28.04 -12.58 -9.23
N GLU A 13 28.16 -13.46 -8.25
CA GLU A 13 27.02 -14.14 -7.63
C GLU A 13 26.02 -13.16 -6.98
N THR A 14 26.51 -12.03 -6.46
CA THR A 14 25.72 -11.01 -5.77
C THR A 14 25.99 -9.62 -6.34
N ILE A 15 24.93 -8.90 -6.66
CA ILE A 15 24.94 -7.53 -7.16
C ILE A 15 24.25 -6.63 -6.14
N ILE A 16 24.93 -5.55 -5.74
CA ILE A 16 24.38 -4.55 -4.81
C ILE A 16 24.15 -3.25 -5.59
N LEU A 17 22.90 -2.76 -5.56
CA LEU A 17 22.49 -1.54 -6.24
C LEU A 17 21.95 -0.55 -5.21
N ASP A 18 22.62 0.57 -5.07
CA ASP A 18 22.18 1.65 -4.19
C ASP A 18 21.41 2.70 -5.02
N GLU A 19 20.12 2.88 -4.70
CA GLU A 19 19.19 3.81 -5.33
C GLU A 19 19.27 3.78 -6.88
N PRO A 20 19.09 2.62 -7.55
CA PRO A 20 19.40 2.46 -8.97
C PRO A 20 18.49 3.27 -9.92
N THR A 21 17.37 3.79 -9.42
CA THR A 21 16.37 4.53 -10.19
C THR A 21 16.44 6.05 -10.00
N VAL A 22 17.26 6.53 -9.09
CA VAL A 22 17.41 7.96 -8.83
C VAL A 22 17.91 8.71 -10.07
N GLY A 23 17.22 9.79 -10.41
CA GLY A 23 17.55 10.65 -11.56
C GLY A 23 17.16 10.08 -12.92
N LEU A 24 16.42 8.98 -12.97
CA LEU A 24 15.87 8.42 -14.20
C LEU A 24 14.49 9.02 -14.52
N ASP A 25 14.21 9.18 -15.80
CA ASP A 25 12.86 9.47 -16.25
C ASP A 25 11.94 8.22 -16.19
N PRO A 26 10.60 8.36 -16.27
CA PRO A 26 9.67 7.24 -16.14
C PRO A 26 9.92 6.08 -17.11
N ARG A 27 10.36 6.37 -18.35
CA ARG A 27 10.68 5.35 -19.33
C ARG A 27 11.94 4.57 -18.94
N GLN A 28 12.95 5.28 -18.50
CA GLN A 28 14.21 4.69 -18.02
C GLN A 28 13.99 3.87 -16.75
N MET A 29 13.05 4.26 -15.89
CA MET A 29 12.67 3.48 -14.69
C MET A 29 12.07 2.13 -15.07
N ILE A 30 11.21 2.08 -16.11
CA ILE A 30 10.67 0.81 -16.64
C ILE A 30 11.80 -0.08 -17.16
N GLU A 31 12.69 0.46 -18.00
CA GLU A 31 13.85 -0.26 -18.54
C GLU A 31 14.75 -0.80 -17.40
N MET A 32 14.97 -0.02 -16.34
CA MET A 32 15.75 -0.42 -15.18
C MET A 32 15.10 -1.58 -14.42
N ARG A 33 13.78 -1.52 -14.20
CA ARG A 33 13.04 -2.62 -13.55
C ARG A 33 13.13 -3.93 -14.36
N GLU A 34 12.99 -3.85 -15.68
CA GLU A 34 13.13 -5.01 -16.55
C GLU A 34 14.56 -5.60 -16.49
N LEU A 35 15.57 -4.74 -16.44
CA LEU A 35 16.95 -5.16 -16.31
C LEU A 35 17.19 -5.84 -14.95
N ILE A 36 16.74 -5.26 -13.84
CA ILE A 36 16.84 -5.88 -12.50
C ILE A 36 16.16 -7.26 -12.50
N ARG A 37 14.93 -7.35 -13.08
CA ARG A 37 14.25 -8.65 -13.22
C ARG A 37 15.00 -9.67 -14.05
N SER A 38 15.76 -9.24 -15.05
CA SER A 38 16.58 -10.15 -15.84
C SER A 38 17.81 -10.63 -15.05
N LEU A 39 18.44 -9.74 -14.27
CA LEU A 39 19.61 -10.07 -13.45
C LEU A 39 19.30 -11.08 -12.34
N LYS A 40 18.11 -10.97 -11.70
CA LYS A 40 17.72 -11.92 -10.62
C LYS A 40 17.54 -13.37 -11.07
N LYS A 41 17.61 -13.68 -12.37
CA LYS A 41 17.57 -15.08 -12.85
C LYS A 41 18.87 -15.83 -12.55
N ASP A 42 19.99 -15.11 -12.60
CA ASP A 42 21.32 -15.69 -12.51
C ASP A 42 22.14 -15.14 -11.32
N HIS A 43 21.65 -14.05 -10.71
CA HIS A 43 22.33 -13.35 -9.60
C HIS A 43 21.42 -13.12 -8.42
N THR A 44 21.99 -13.04 -7.22
CA THR A 44 21.33 -12.44 -6.06
C THR A 44 21.44 -10.92 -6.16
N VAL A 45 20.31 -10.21 -6.27
CA VAL A 45 20.31 -8.75 -6.37
C VAL A 45 19.79 -8.15 -5.07
N ILE A 46 20.62 -7.31 -4.44
CA ILE A 46 20.24 -6.50 -3.27
C ILE A 46 20.14 -5.06 -3.77
N LEU A 47 18.99 -4.42 -3.54
CA LEU A 47 18.82 -3.01 -3.90
C LEU A 47 18.31 -2.19 -2.71
N SER A 48 18.78 -0.96 -2.60
CA SER A 48 18.17 0.06 -1.75
C SER A 48 17.25 0.94 -2.58
N SER A 49 16.16 1.39 -2.01
CA SER A 49 15.30 2.44 -2.58
C SER A 49 14.44 3.08 -1.50
N HIS A 50 14.13 4.37 -1.67
CA HIS A 50 13.12 5.07 -0.87
C HIS A 50 11.75 5.09 -1.56
N ILE A 51 11.64 4.55 -2.78
CA ILE A 51 10.38 4.46 -3.55
C ILE A 51 9.80 3.05 -3.38
N LEU A 52 8.89 2.91 -2.45
CA LEU A 52 8.36 1.61 -2.03
C LEU A 52 7.58 0.90 -3.14
N SER A 53 6.89 1.63 -4.01
CA SER A 53 6.22 1.06 -5.19
C SER A 53 7.18 0.44 -6.20
N GLU A 54 8.42 0.93 -6.29
CA GLU A 54 9.46 0.32 -7.13
C GLU A 54 9.99 -0.96 -6.51
N VAL A 55 10.22 -0.94 -5.19
CA VAL A 55 10.67 -2.12 -4.44
C VAL A 55 9.65 -3.24 -4.60
N SER A 56 8.35 -2.97 -4.40
CA SER A 56 7.27 -3.96 -4.59
C SER A 56 7.25 -4.55 -6.00
N ALA A 57 7.58 -3.76 -7.01
CA ALA A 57 7.51 -4.19 -8.39
C ALA A 57 8.63 -5.15 -8.81
N VAL A 58 9.77 -5.17 -8.10
CA VAL A 58 10.96 -5.93 -8.53
C VAL A 58 11.51 -6.89 -7.48
N CYS A 59 11.23 -6.69 -6.18
CA CYS A 59 11.78 -7.50 -5.10
C CYS A 59 10.87 -8.69 -4.76
N ASP A 60 11.49 -9.83 -4.46
CA ASP A 60 10.81 -11.01 -3.91
C ASP A 60 10.72 -10.95 -2.39
N GLN A 61 11.66 -10.24 -1.77
CA GLN A 61 11.73 -10.03 -0.33
C GLN A 61 12.11 -8.59 -0.01
N ILE A 62 11.48 -8.02 1.00
CA ILE A 62 11.69 -6.65 1.46
C ILE A 62 12.20 -6.69 2.90
N LEU A 63 13.24 -5.92 3.17
CA LEU A 63 13.78 -5.67 4.50
C LEU A 63 13.53 -4.20 4.84
N ILE A 64 12.80 -3.93 5.91
CA ILE A 64 12.58 -2.57 6.39
C ILE A 64 13.52 -2.32 7.58
N ILE A 65 14.37 -1.30 7.44
CA ILE A 65 15.33 -0.88 8.46
C ILE A 65 14.91 0.49 8.98
N SER A 66 14.80 0.63 10.29
CA SER A 66 14.55 1.90 10.97
C SER A 66 15.51 2.07 12.14
N LYS A 67 16.10 3.25 12.29
CA LYS A 67 17.07 3.57 13.36
C LYS A 67 18.22 2.56 13.51
N GLY A 68 18.61 1.90 12.41
CA GLY A 68 19.68 0.88 12.40
C GLY A 68 19.22 -0.53 12.77
N GLU A 69 17.96 -0.75 13.05
CA GLU A 69 17.38 -2.06 13.37
C GLU A 69 16.49 -2.59 12.24
N LEU A 70 16.50 -3.90 12.06
CA LEU A 70 15.61 -4.58 11.12
C LEU A 70 14.21 -4.69 11.76
N VAL A 71 13.26 -3.86 11.29
CA VAL A 71 11.90 -3.82 11.85
C VAL A 71 10.92 -4.76 11.16
N ALA A 72 11.17 -5.11 9.89
CA ALA A 72 10.38 -6.10 9.17
C ALA A 72 11.19 -6.81 8.07
N SER A 73 10.83 -8.06 7.80
CA SER A 73 11.35 -8.87 6.70
C SER A 73 10.24 -9.79 6.21
N ASP A 74 9.81 -9.61 4.96
CA ASP A 74 8.78 -10.45 4.35
C ASP A 74 8.72 -10.21 2.82
N THR A 75 7.87 -11.00 2.13
CA THR A 75 7.49 -10.69 0.75
C THR A 75 6.63 -9.42 0.68
N PRO A 76 6.54 -8.74 -0.48
CA PRO A 76 5.64 -7.59 -0.65
C PRO A 76 4.20 -7.91 -0.20
N ASP A 77 3.66 -9.05 -0.64
CA ASP A 77 2.30 -9.51 -0.27
C ASP A 77 2.19 -9.83 1.22
N GLY A 78 3.23 -10.43 1.82
CA GLY A 78 3.28 -10.74 3.24
C GLY A 78 3.29 -9.49 4.12
N LEU A 79 4.02 -8.45 3.71
CA LEU A 79 3.98 -7.14 4.37
C LEU A 79 2.59 -6.51 4.26
N GLN A 80 1.99 -6.49 3.06
CA GLN A 80 0.63 -5.98 2.87
C GLN A 80 -0.40 -6.76 3.68
N ALA A 81 -0.25 -8.09 3.80
CA ALA A 81 -1.14 -8.91 4.61
C ALA A 81 -1.07 -8.58 6.11
N LYS A 82 0.09 -8.13 6.61
CA LYS A 82 0.26 -7.69 8.02
C LYS A 82 -0.48 -6.40 8.33
N LEU A 83 -0.73 -5.54 7.33
CA LEU A 83 -1.62 -4.37 7.45
C LEU A 83 -3.10 -4.73 7.35
N LYS A 84 -3.43 -5.94 6.90
CA LYS A 84 -4.81 -6.43 6.78
C LYS A 84 -5.45 -6.73 8.15
N GLY A 85 -5.42 -5.72 9.03
CA GLY A 85 -6.41 -5.58 10.06
C GLY A 85 -7.43 -4.58 9.59
N ALA A 86 -8.41 -4.83 8.88
CA ALA A 86 -9.45 -4.01 8.26
C ALA A 86 -9.12 -3.54 6.83
N GLY A 87 -9.80 -4.10 5.82
CA GLY A 87 -9.82 -3.51 4.48
C GLY A 87 -10.40 -2.09 4.59
N GLU A 88 -9.72 -1.12 4.03
CA GLU A 88 -10.24 0.25 3.96
C GLU A 88 -10.93 0.45 2.62
N LEU A 89 -12.21 0.80 2.65
CA LEU A 89 -13.04 1.03 1.48
C LEU A 89 -13.26 2.53 1.32
N GLU A 90 -12.81 3.12 0.23
CA GLU A 90 -13.19 4.48 -0.15
C GLU A 90 -14.47 4.47 -0.99
N LEU A 91 -15.39 5.33 -0.59
CA LEU A 91 -16.68 5.49 -1.24
C LEU A 91 -16.88 6.94 -1.68
N CYS A 92 -17.44 7.09 -2.86
CA CYS A 92 -18.01 8.34 -3.33
C CYS A 92 -19.48 8.10 -3.67
N VAL A 93 -20.39 8.72 -2.93
CA VAL A 93 -21.84 8.56 -3.12
C VAL A 93 -22.53 9.91 -3.24
N LYS A 94 -23.64 9.95 -3.96
CA LYS A 94 -24.49 11.13 -4.04
C LYS A 94 -25.56 11.08 -2.95
N GLY A 95 -25.61 12.13 -2.09
CA GLY A 95 -26.54 12.18 -0.97
C GLY A 95 -26.04 13.08 0.15
N THR A 96 -26.53 12.84 1.36
CA THR A 96 -26.11 13.58 2.55
C THR A 96 -25.28 12.70 3.47
N ALA A 97 -24.32 13.30 4.20
CA ALA A 97 -23.51 12.56 5.17
C ALA A 97 -24.39 11.91 6.27
N ALA A 98 -25.49 12.52 6.65
CA ALA A 98 -26.41 11.98 7.64
C ALA A 98 -27.05 10.65 7.18
N GLN A 99 -27.50 10.58 5.92
CA GLN A 99 -28.05 9.36 5.33
C GLN A 99 -26.98 8.25 5.27
N LEU A 100 -25.80 8.58 4.77
CA LEU A 100 -24.71 7.62 4.65
C LEU A 100 -24.23 7.10 6.02
N LYS A 101 -24.11 7.97 7.02
CA LYS A 101 -23.79 7.58 8.41
C LYS A 101 -24.81 6.60 8.99
N THR A 102 -26.09 6.86 8.80
CA THR A 102 -27.15 5.95 9.28
C THR A 102 -27.05 4.58 8.62
N LEU A 103 -26.83 4.55 7.31
CA LEU A 103 -26.68 3.32 6.54
C LEU A 103 -25.44 2.52 7.01
N LEU A 104 -24.26 3.16 7.07
CA LEU A 104 -23.03 2.51 7.48
C LEU A 104 -23.06 2.02 8.94
N SER A 105 -23.76 2.73 9.83
CA SER A 105 -23.91 2.31 11.23
C SER A 105 -24.75 1.05 11.40
N ASN A 106 -25.66 0.77 10.46
CA ASN A 106 -26.53 -0.41 10.48
C ASN A 106 -26.01 -1.57 9.64
N LEU A 107 -24.96 -1.37 8.85
CA LEU A 107 -24.41 -2.38 7.97
C LEU A 107 -23.47 -3.32 8.74
N ASP A 108 -23.79 -4.61 8.74
CA ASP A 108 -22.93 -5.61 9.33
C ASP A 108 -21.59 -5.69 8.57
N GLY A 109 -20.49 -5.85 9.33
CA GLY A 109 -19.15 -5.92 8.77
C GLY A 109 -18.40 -4.59 8.74
N VAL A 110 -19.05 -3.46 9.04
CA VAL A 110 -18.38 -2.17 9.26
C VAL A 110 -17.79 -2.14 10.67
N GLU A 111 -16.51 -1.80 10.79
CA GLU A 111 -15.82 -1.58 12.05
C GLU A 111 -15.87 -0.10 12.45
N SER A 112 -15.44 0.76 11.52
CA SER A 112 -15.47 2.22 11.70
C SER A 112 -15.61 2.92 10.36
N PHE A 113 -16.00 4.19 10.38
CA PHE A 113 -16.06 4.99 9.16
C PHE A 113 -15.91 6.49 9.46
N THR A 114 -15.43 7.22 8.44
CA THR A 114 -15.42 8.68 8.40
C THR A 114 -16.16 9.15 7.16
N THR A 115 -16.80 10.31 7.23
CA THR A 115 -17.53 10.89 6.08
C THR A 115 -17.20 12.36 5.95
N THR A 116 -16.97 12.82 4.72
CA THR A 116 -16.74 14.22 4.36
C THR A 116 -17.70 14.63 3.25
N GLU A 117 -18.43 15.71 3.43
CA GLU A 117 -19.30 16.28 2.39
C GLU A 117 -18.47 17.15 1.45
N ALA A 118 -18.71 17.02 0.16
CA ALA A 118 -18.19 17.89 -0.87
C ALA A 118 -19.27 18.91 -1.33
N GLU A 119 -18.83 20.03 -1.90
CA GLU A 119 -19.72 21.14 -2.31
C GLU A 119 -20.70 20.79 -3.43
N ASP A 120 -20.43 19.71 -4.17
CA ASP A 120 -21.26 19.23 -5.31
C ASP A 120 -22.41 18.30 -4.91
N GLY A 121 -22.66 18.13 -3.60
CA GLY A 121 -23.67 17.22 -3.08
C GLY A 121 -23.26 15.75 -3.13
N THR A 122 -21.96 15.49 -3.20
CA THR A 122 -21.37 14.17 -3.00
C THR A 122 -20.82 14.00 -1.58
N VAL A 123 -20.76 12.77 -1.13
CA VAL A 123 -20.17 12.39 0.16
C VAL A 123 -19.07 11.40 -0.10
N LEU A 124 -17.88 11.73 0.37
CA LEU A 124 -16.75 10.81 0.44
C LEU A 124 -16.77 10.11 1.80
N ALA A 125 -16.58 8.81 1.80
CA ALA A 125 -16.45 8.05 3.04
C ALA A 125 -15.26 7.11 2.96
N GLN A 126 -14.56 6.99 4.09
CA GLN A 126 -13.58 5.93 4.34
C GLN A 126 -14.21 4.98 5.35
N VAL A 127 -14.30 3.70 4.99
CA VAL A 127 -14.95 2.67 5.79
C VAL A 127 -13.96 1.55 6.07
N SER A 128 -13.73 1.27 7.34
CA SER A 128 -12.92 0.13 7.77
C SER A 128 -13.83 -1.09 7.93
N GLU A 129 -13.45 -2.18 7.26
CA GLU A 129 -14.17 -3.46 7.32
C GLU A 129 -13.66 -4.28 8.52
N LYS A 130 -14.54 -5.04 9.18
CA LYS A 130 -14.12 -6.05 10.15
C LYS A 130 -13.25 -7.11 9.47
N ALA A 131 -12.36 -7.75 10.24
CA ALA A 131 -11.50 -8.80 9.73
C ALA A 131 -12.32 -9.89 9.00
N ASP A 132 -11.80 -10.32 7.84
CA ASP A 132 -12.42 -11.34 6.98
C ASP A 132 -13.83 -11.02 6.46
N CYS A 133 -14.28 -9.75 6.55
CA CYS A 133 -15.52 -9.28 5.95
C CYS A 133 -15.27 -8.55 4.64
N ASP A 134 -16.13 -8.79 3.66
CA ASP A 134 -16.21 -7.99 2.43
C ASP A 134 -17.61 -7.37 2.36
N ILE A 135 -17.69 -6.07 2.63
CA ILE A 135 -18.98 -5.35 2.70
C ILE A 135 -19.40 -4.77 1.35
N ARG A 136 -18.61 -4.92 0.29
CA ARG A 136 -18.87 -4.23 -0.99
C ARG A 136 -20.21 -4.58 -1.61
N GLU A 137 -20.56 -5.86 -1.63
CA GLU A 137 -21.82 -6.31 -2.20
C GLU A 137 -23.03 -5.90 -1.33
N PRO A 138 -23.08 -6.18 -0.02
CA PRO A 138 -24.19 -5.71 0.82
C PRO A 138 -24.30 -4.18 0.82
N LEU A 139 -23.20 -3.45 0.87
CA LEU A 139 -23.20 -1.99 0.81
C LEU A 139 -23.81 -1.46 -0.50
N PHE A 140 -23.50 -2.10 -1.64
CA PHE A 140 -24.08 -1.73 -2.92
C PHE A 140 -25.62 -1.83 -2.90
N TYR A 141 -26.18 -2.91 -2.38
CA TYR A 141 -27.62 -3.09 -2.29
C TYR A 141 -28.27 -2.11 -1.32
N GLU A 142 -27.69 -1.87 -0.16
CA GLU A 142 -28.18 -0.88 0.80
C GLU A 142 -28.19 0.54 0.22
N LEU A 143 -27.14 0.94 -0.52
CA LEU A 143 -27.10 2.23 -1.20
C LEU A 143 -28.20 2.33 -2.27
N ALA A 144 -28.44 1.25 -3.03
CA ALA A 144 -29.46 1.21 -4.07
C ALA A 144 -30.89 1.30 -3.48
N GLU A 145 -31.17 0.57 -2.40
CA GLU A 145 -32.47 0.62 -1.69
C GLU A 145 -32.76 2.02 -1.13
N ASN A 146 -31.72 2.68 -0.61
CA ASN A 146 -31.82 4.04 -0.08
C ASN A 146 -31.73 5.13 -1.16
N ARG A 147 -31.71 4.74 -2.45
CA ARG A 147 -31.61 5.64 -3.61
C ARG A 147 -30.42 6.61 -3.53
N MET A 148 -29.32 6.14 -3.01
CA MET A 148 -28.04 6.85 -2.95
C MET A 148 -27.13 6.38 -4.09
N PRO A 149 -27.00 7.14 -5.18
CA PRO A 149 -26.17 6.71 -6.31
C PRO A 149 -24.69 6.56 -5.88
N LEU A 150 -24.15 5.37 -6.11
CA LEU A 150 -22.72 5.07 -5.95
C LEU A 150 -21.97 5.61 -7.15
N LEU A 151 -21.06 6.55 -6.94
CA LEU A 151 -20.23 7.18 -7.98
C LEU A 151 -18.84 6.54 -8.05
N GLY A 152 -18.35 6.00 -6.95
CA GLY A 152 -17.06 5.30 -6.87
C GLY A 152 -16.99 4.43 -5.63
N MET A 153 -16.33 3.28 -5.77
CA MET A 153 -16.00 2.37 -4.67
C MET A 153 -14.64 1.76 -4.96
N GLU A 154 -13.69 1.99 -4.09
CA GLU A 154 -12.33 1.46 -4.22
C GLU A 154 -11.89 0.83 -2.90
N LYS A 155 -11.42 -0.41 -2.97
CA LYS A 155 -10.81 -1.07 -1.81
C LYS A 155 -9.35 -0.68 -1.76
N LYS A 156 -8.98 0.14 -0.78
CA LYS A 156 -7.58 0.43 -0.49
C LYS A 156 -6.97 -0.77 0.23
N THR A 157 -6.08 -1.43 -0.46
CA THR A 157 -5.11 -2.29 0.22
C THR A 157 -4.04 -1.37 0.77
N GLY A 158 -3.73 -1.47 2.05
CA GLY A 158 -2.67 -0.67 2.66
C GLY A 158 -1.40 -0.68 1.80
N SER A 159 -0.87 0.49 1.53
CA SER A 159 0.35 0.64 0.74
C SER A 159 1.58 0.24 1.56
N LEU A 160 2.69 -0.09 0.92
CA LEU A 160 3.95 -0.30 1.64
C LEU A 160 4.40 0.97 2.37
N GLU A 161 3.98 2.15 1.89
CA GLU A 161 4.18 3.43 2.54
C GLU A 161 3.50 3.48 3.92
N ASP A 162 2.26 3.00 4.01
CA ASP A 162 1.51 2.92 5.27
C ASP A 162 2.17 1.96 6.25
N ILE A 163 2.68 0.82 5.75
CA ILE A 163 3.45 -0.14 6.55
C ILE A 163 4.70 0.53 7.10
N PHE A 164 5.44 1.20 6.23
CA PHE A 164 6.68 1.87 6.60
C PHE A 164 6.42 2.90 7.69
N LEU A 165 5.40 3.75 7.54
CA LEU A 165 5.01 4.74 8.54
C LEU A 165 4.60 4.08 9.87
N GLN A 166 3.74 3.06 9.85
CA GLN A 166 3.32 2.36 11.07
C GLN A 166 4.49 1.69 11.81
N LEU A 167 5.46 1.15 11.08
CA LEU A 167 6.61 0.48 11.68
C LEU A 167 7.69 1.46 12.17
N THR A 168 7.77 2.65 11.57
CA THR A 168 8.78 3.66 11.91
C THR A 168 8.28 4.70 12.91
N ASP A 169 6.96 4.95 12.99
CA ASP A 169 6.33 5.95 13.87
C ASP A 169 5.94 5.40 15.25
N LYS A 170 6.29 4.15 15.60
CA LYS A 170 6.06 3.68 16.98
C LYS A 170 6.81 4.60 17.96
N PRO A 171 6.09 5.30 18.87
CA PRO A 171 6.73 6.07 19.91
C PRO A 171 7.60 5.12 20.76
N GLU A 172 8.76 5.61 21.16
CA GLU A 172 9.63 4.92 22.10
C GLU A 172 8.82 4.57 23.36
N GLU A 173 8.53 3.29 23.57
CA GLU A 173 8.16 2.87 24.92
C GLU A 173 9.36 3.21 25.83
N GLU A 174 9.17 4.23 26.66
CA GLU A 174 10.12 4.59 27.69
C GLU A 174 10.47 3.34 28.49
N THR A 175 11.64 2.80 28.23
CA THR A 175 12.27 1.82 29.11
C THR A 175 12.56 2.54 30.42
N LYS A 176 11.57 2.58 31.34
CA LYS A 176 11.83 2.93 32.73
C LYS A 176 12.63 1.81 33.33
N GLN A 177 13.88 2.13 33.62
CA GLN A 177 14.70 1.43 34.62
C GLN A 177 14.04 1.49 36.01
#